data_e5e7e886f79a0dcec22a79d8acbe9a03
#
_entry.id   e5e7e886f79a0dcec22a79d8acbe9a03
#
_cell.length_a   1.000
_cell.length_b   1.000
_cell.length_c   1.000
_cell.angle_alpha   90.00
_cell.angle_beta   90.00
_cell.angle_gamma   90.00
#
_symmetry.space_group_name_H-M   'P 1'
#
loop_
_entity.id
_entity.type
_entity.pdbx_description
1 polymer ?
#
loop_
_entity_poly.entity_id
_entity_poly.type
_entity_poly.pdbx_seq_one_letter_code
_entity_poly.pdbx_strand_id
1 'polypeptide(L)'
;LAKLLEKVDILVLNHGINVHRERTAEAIAKSYEINTFSSWRMLEIFLKTVRTNSDIARKEVWVNTSEAEVNPAFSPLYELTKRTLGDLVTLRRLDAPCVIRKLILGPFKSNLNPVGIMSADWVAKQIVKLAKADIRTIIVTINPLTFVAIPIKDFLVFMYFKLFTSK
;
A
#
# COMPACT_ATOMS: atom_id res chain seq x y z
N LEU A 1 2.22 2.83 -21.58
CA LEU A 1 2.21 2.29 -20.21
C LEU A 1 1.38 1.01 -20.15
N ALA A 2 0.08 1.01 -20.52
CA ALA A 2 -0.80 -0.16 -20.42
C ALA A 2 -0.22 -1.41 -21.14
N LYS A 3 0.26 -1.27 -22.38
CA LYS A 3 0.91 -2.37 -23.14
C LYS A 3 2.14 -2.97 -22.44
N LEU A 4 2.88 -2.15 -21.65
CA LEU A 4 4.00 -2.63 -20.84
C LEU A 4 3.49 -3.45 -19.66
N LEU A 5 2.45 -2.97 -18.99
CA LEU A 5 1.85 -3.62 -17.82
C LEU A 5 1.14 -4.94 -18.16
N GLU A 6 0.71 -5.14 -19.40
CA GLU A 6 0.18 -6.43 -19.85
C GLU A 6 1.18 -7.58 -19.69
N LYS A 7 2.48 -7.28 -19.82
CA LYS A 7 3.58 -8.26 -19.72
C LYS A 7 4.10 -8.44 -18.28
N VAL A 8 3.56 -7.69 -17.31
CA VAL A 8 4.00 -7.72 -15.91
C VAL A 8 3.10 -8.65 -15.11
N ASP A 9 3.69 -9.55 -14.35
CA ASP A 9 2.98 -10.44 -13.43
C ASP A 9 2.76 -9.78 -12.07
N ILE A 10 3.78 -9.13 -11.53
CA ILE A 10 3.70 -8.47 -10.22
C ILE A 10 4.07 -6.99 -10.37
N LEU A 11 3.11 -6.11 -10.09
CA LEU A 11 3.34 -4.67 -10.00
C LEU A 11 3.58 -4.27 -8.54
N VAL A 12 4.78 -3.74 -8.25
CA VAL A 12 5.10 -3.23 -6.91
C VAL A 12 5.03 -1.70 -6.90
N LEU A 13 4.08 -1.14 -6.16
CA LEU A 13 3.91 0.30 -5.95
C LEU A 13 4.61 0.72 -4.66
N ASN A 14 5.86 1.17 -4.78
CA ASN A 14 6.75 1.46 -3.65
C ASN A 14 7.31 2.90 -3.66
N HIS A 15 6.74 3.80 -4.45
CA HIS A 15 7.17 5.20 -4.48
C HIS A 15 6.45 6.04 -3.41
N GLY A 16 7.05 7.17 -3.09
CA GLY A 16 6.48 8.13 -2.14
C GLY A 16 7.41 9.27 -1.85
N ILE A 17 6.88 10.28 -1.17
CA ILE A 17 7.63 11.41 -0.62
C ILE A 17 7.25 11.66 0.83
N ASN A 18 8.11 12.35 1.54
CA ASN A 18 7.84 12.89 2.86
C ASN A 18 8.24 14.37 2.86
N VAL A 19 7.28 15.24 3.11
CA VAL A 19 7.47 16.70 3.19
C VAL A 19 7.66 17.15 4.65
N HIS A 20 7.81 16.18 5.55
CA HIS A 20 8.05 16.40 6.99
C HIS A 20 7.01 17.29 7.65
N ARG A 21 7.38 18.53 8.02
CA ARG A 21 6.54 19.48 8.78
C ARG A 21 5.78 20.48 7.92
N GLU A 22 5.95 20.42 6.59
CA GLU A 22 5.25 21.33 5.70
C GLU A 22 3.74 21.09 5.74
N ARG A 23 2.96 22.19 5.63
CA ARG A 23 1.50 22.16 5.59
C ARG A 23 0.90 23.21 4.62
N THR A 24 1.69 23.61 3.63
CA THR A 24 1.22 24.52 2.57
C THR A 24 0.26 23.79 1.64
N ALA A 25 -0.55 24.53 0.89
CA ALA A 25 -1.44 23.97 -0.12
C ALA A 25 -0.67 23.14 -1.16
N GLU A 26 0.51 23.61 -1.57
CA GLU A 26 1.39 22.94 -2.51
C GLU A 26 1.94 21.63 -1.93
N ALA A 27 2.37 21.64 -0.67
CA ALA A 27 2.86 20.43 0.01
C ALA A 27 1.75 19.38 0.17
N ILE A 28 0.53 19.81 0.49
CA ILE A 28 -0.66 18.94 0.55
C ILE A 28 -0.93 18.31 -0.81
N ALA A 29 -1.08 19.14 -1.86
CA ALA A 29 -1.36 18.66 -3.20
C ALA A 29 -0.29 17.69 -3.71
N LYS A 30 0.99 18.03 -3.54
CA LYS A 30 2.12 17.19 -3.93
C LYS A 30 2.15 15.86 -3.17
N SER A 31 1.89 15.89 -1.86
CA SER A 31 1.90 14.67 -1.03
C SER A 31 0.77 13.71 -1.44
N TYR A 32 -0.45 14.21 -1.64
CA TYR A 32 -1.56 13.38 -2.10
C TYR A 32 -1.35 12.87 -3.51
N GLU A 33 -0.87 13.72 -4.42
CA GLU A 33 -0.58 13.31 -5.79
C GLU A 33 0.42 12.15 -5.85
N ILE A 34 1.54 12.26 -5.14
CA ILE A 34 2.61 11.26 -5.22
C ILE A 34 2.32 10.04 -4.35
N ASN A 35 1.89 10.22 -3.09
CA ASN A 35 1.73 9.09 -2.17
C ASN A 35 0.43 8.31 -2.37
N THR A 36 -0.60 8.95 -2.92
CA THR A 36 -1.95 8.37 -3.00
C THR A 36 -2.41 8.21 -4.46
N PHE A 37 -2.61 9.32 -5.16
CA PHE A 37 -3.29 9.29 -6.45
C PHE A 37 -2.47 8.67 -7.58
N SER A 38 -1.15 8.87 -7.60
CA SER A 38 -0.30 8.20 -8.60
C SER A 38 -0.30 6.69 -8.41
N SER A 39 -0.22 6.21 -7.16
CA SER A 39 -0.31 4.78 -6.83
C SER A 39 -1.67 4.22 -7.20
N TRP A 40 -2.75 4.95 -6.88
CA TRP A 40 -4.10 4.57 -7.26
C TRP A 40 -4.28 4.45 -8.78
N ARG A 41 -3.82 5.44 -9.55
CA ARG A 41 -3.91 5.38 -11.02
C ARG A 41 -3.13 4.21 -11.60
N MET A 42 -1.93 3.92 -11.09
CA MET A 42 -1.12 2.78 -11.53
C MET A 42 -1.81 1.45 -11.21
N LEU A 43 -2.38 1.32 -10.03
CA LEU A 43 -3.20 0.18 -9.63
C LEU A 43 -4.34 -0.03 -10.63
N GLU A 44 -5.16 1.00 -10.89
CA GLU A 44 -6.30 0.89 -11.81
C GLU A 44 -5.90 0.55 -13.26
N ILE A 45 -4.80 1.11 -13.76
CA ILE A 45 -4.28 0.77 -15.09
C ILE A 45 -3.85 -0.70 -15.14
N PHE A 46 -3.18 -1.20 -14.09
CA PHE A 46 -2.76 -2.59 -14.04
C PHE A 46 -3.94 -3.55 -13.93
N LEU A 47 -4.92 -3.28 -13.08
CA LEU A 47 -6.11 -4.13 -12.93
C LEU A 47 -6.88 -4.29 -14.24
N LYS A 48 -6.90 -3.27 -15.12
CA LYS A 48 -7.48 -3.36 -16.47
C LYS A 48 -6.73 -4.30 -17.41
N THR A 49 -5.53 -4.74 -17.08
CA THR A 49 -4.78 -5.75 -17.85
C THR A 49 -5.12 -7.18 -17.47
N VAL A 50 -5.89 -7.39 -16.41
CA VAL A 50 -6.35 -8.70 -15.95
C VAL A 50 -7.64 -9.06 -16.71
N ARG A 51 -7.54 -9.91 -17.73
CA ARG A 51 -8.64 -10.19 -18.65
C ARG A 51 -9.00 -11.67 -18.77
N THR A 52 -8.08 -12.55 -18.40
CA THR A 52 -8.22 -13.99 -18.54
C THR A 52 -8.06 -14.71 -17.20
N ASN A 53 -8.52 -15.96 -17.10
CA ASN A 53 -8.30 -16.78 -15.91
C ASN A 53 -6.81 -16.98 -15.62
N SER A 54 -5.98 -17.04 -16.65
CA SER A 54 -4.52 -17.11 -16.52
C SER A 54 -3.96 -15.82 -15.90
N ASP A 55 -4.48 -14.63 -16.28
CA ASP A 55 -4.09 -13.38 -15.67
C ASP A 55 -4.49 -13.33 -14.18
N ILE A 56 -5.71 -13.76 -13.87
CA ILE A 56 -6.22 -13.81 -12.49
C ILE A 56 -5.31 -14.66 -11.60
N ALA A 57 -4.85 -15.80 -12.08
CA ALA A 57 -4.00 -16.73 -11.36
C ALA A 57 -2.55 -16.23 -11.19
N ARG A 58 -2.07 -15.36 -12.08
CA ARG A 58 -0.66 -14.98 -12.18
C ARG A 58 -0.38 -13.57 -11.73
N LYS A 59 -1.31 -12.62 -11.99
CA LYS A 59 -1.09 -11.20 -11.76
C LYS A 59 -1.38 -10.80 -10.31
N GLU A 60 -0.50 -9.97 -9.76
CA GLU A 60 -0.65 -9.40 -8.41
C GLU A 60 -0.25 -7.92 -8.40
N VAL A 61 -0.86 -7.14 -7.51
CA VAL A 61 -0.38 -5.79 -7.18
C VAL A 61 0.04 -5.75 -5.72
N TRP A 62 1.25 -5.27 -5.47
CA TRP A 62 1.77 -5.06 -4.13
C TRP A 62 1.85 -3.58 -3.86
N VAL A 63 1.04 -3.08 -2.93
CA VAL A 63 0.95 -1.66 -2.60
C VAL A 63 1.65 -1.39 -1.28
N ASN A 64 2.75 -0.66 -1.32
CA ASN A 64 3.45 -0.22 -0.13
C ASN A 64 2.71 0.95 0.52
N THR A 65 2.05 0.66 1.63
CA THR A 65 1.51 1.66 2.54
C THR A 65 2.48 1.88 3.71
N SER A 66 2.01 2.02 4.94
CA SER A 66 2.89 2.23 6.09
C SER A 66 2.18 1.89 7.39
N GLU A 67 2.92 1.57 8.43
CA GLU A 67 2.36 1.55 9.79
C GLU A 67 1.85 2.93 10.24
N ALA A 68 2.24 4.00 9.54
CA ALA A 68 1.68 5.35 9.69
C ALA A 68 0.16 5.44 9.42
N GLU A 69 -0.45 4.38 8.91
CA GLU A 69 -1.92 4.28 8.83
C GLU A 69 -2.58 4.29 10.22
N VAL A 70 -1.92 3.77 11.24
CA VAL A 70 -2.45 3.62 12.61
C VAL A 70 -1.56 4.20 13.69
N ASN A 71 -0.27 4.42 13.41
CA ASN A 71 0.69 4.95 14.35
C ASN A 71 1.21 6.32 13.91
N PRO A 72 1.58 7.21 14.84
CA PRO A 72 2.26 8.46 14.53
C PRO A 72 3.62 8.20 13.86
N ALA A 73 3.90 8.92 12.78
CA ALA A 73 5.17 8.92 12.06
C ALA A 73 5.88 10.29 12.11
N PHE A 74 5.41 11.19 12.97
CA PHE A 74 5.90 12.56 13.14
C PHE A 74 5.89 13.38 11.83
N SER A 75 5.05 12.99 10.91
CA SER A 75 4.85 13.62 9.61
C SER A 75 3.38 13.55 9.19
N PRO A 76 2.54 14.51 9.60
CA PRO A 76 1.09 14.46 9.42
C PRO A 76 0.63 14.25 7.97
N LEU A 77 1.23 14.95 6.99
CA LEU A 77 0.85 14.75 5.58
C LEU A 77 1.21 13.37 5.06
N TYR A 78 2.34 12.81 5.49
CA TYR A 78 2.68 11.43 5.15
C TYR A 78 1.65 10.44 5.73
N GLU A 79 1.30 10.60 7.00
CA GLU A 79 0.28 9.77 7.68
C GLU A 79 -1.07 9.83 6.98
N LEU A 80 -1.57 11.06 6.71
CA LEU A 80 -2.84 11.26 6.01
C LEU A 80 -2.87 10.58 4.64
N THR A 81 -1.82 10.77 3.84
CA THR A 81 -1.74 10.19 2.50
C THR A 81 -1.63 8.67 2.52
N LYS A 82 -0.90 8.10 3.49
CA LYS A 82 -0.79 6.64 3.64
C LYS A 82 -2.07 6.00 4.18
N ARG A 83 -2.80 6.67 5.08
CA ARG A 83 -4.16 6.25 5.50
C ARG A 83 -5.10 6.23 4.31
N THR A 84 -5.16 7.31 3.54
CA THR A 84 -6.03 7.39 2.35
C THR A 84 -5.69 6.28 1.34
N LEU A 85 -4.40 6.05 1.05
CA LEU A 85 -4.00 4.95 0.15
C LEU A 85 -4.40 3.58 0.71
N GLY A 86 -4.20 3.36 2.01
CA GLY A 86 -4.56 2.11 2.69
C GLY A 86 -6.06 1.82 2.63
N ASP A 87 -6.89 2.84 2.79
CA ASP A 87 -8.35 2.73 2.72
C ASP A 87 -8.82 2.51 1.27
N LEU A 88 -8.24 3.20 0.28
CA LEU A 88 -8.50 2.96 -1.14
C LEU A 88 -8.14 1.52 -1.56
N VAL A 89 -7.02 0.99 -1.07
CA VAL A 89 -6.62 -0.40 -1.31
C VAL A 89 -7.64 -1.37 -0.69
N THR A 90 -8.11 -1.09 0.52
CA THR A 90 -9.13 -1.91 1.20
C THR A 90 -10.46 -1.87 0.44
N LEU A 91 -10.88 -0.70 -0.02
CA LEU A 91 -12.06 -0.54 -0.86
C LEU A 91 -11.94 -1.33 -2.17
N ARG A 92 -10.80 -1.20 -2.86
CA ARG A 92 -10.60 -1.83 -4.17
C ARG A 92 -10.49 -3.35 -4.10
N ARG A 93 -10.09 -3.91 -2.96
CA ARG A 93 -10.07 -5.36 -2.71
C ARG A 93 -11.45 -6.01 -2.73
N LEU A 94 -12.53 -5.25 -2.56
CA LEU A 94 -13.90 -5.78 -2.60
C LEU A 94 -14.27 -6.38 -3.96
N ASP A 95 -13.68 -5.88 -5.04
CA ASP A 95 -14.02 -6.26 -6.40
C ASP A 95 -12.81 -6.37 -7.35
N ALA A 96 -11.61 -6.45 -6.81
CA ALA A 96 -10.40 -6.58 -7.61
C ALA A 96 -10.38 -7.91 -8.38
N PRO A 97 -10.00 -7.89 -9.67
CA PRO A 97 -9.95 -9.11 -10.49
C PRO A 97 -8.75 -10.00 -10.17
N CYS A 98 -7.75 -9.51 -9.46
CA CYS A 98 -6.58 -10.29 -9.04
C CYS A 98 -6.16 -9.91 -7.62
N VAL A 99 -5.14 -10.59 -7.09
CA VAL A 99 -4.64 -10.36 -5.73
C VAL A 99 -4.02 -8.97 -5.59
N ILE A 100 -4.51 -8.20 -4.60
CA ILE A 100 -3.86 -6.98 -4.14
C ILE A 100 -3.25 -7.26 -2.77
N ARG A 101 -1.92 -7.21 -2.66
CA ARG A 101 -1.21 -7.29 -1.37
C ARG A 101 -0.95 -5.90 -0.82
N LYS A 102 -1.35 -5.69 0.42
CA LYS A 102 -1.11 -4.45 1.17
C LYS A 102 0.13 -4.66 2.03
N LEU A 103 1.18 -3.84 1.82
CA LEU A 103 2.43 -3.92 2.55
C LEU A 103 2.45 -2.84 3.61
N ILE A 104 2.37 -3.22 4.87
CA ILE A 104 2.44 -2.34 6.04
C ILE A 104 3.86 -2.37 6.56
N LEU A 105 4.65 -1.37 6.20
CA LEU A 105 6.05 -1.33 6.55
C LEU A 105 6.31 -0.33 7.68
N GLY A 106 7.07 -0.78 8.67
CA GLY A 106 7.61 0.06 9.73
C GLY A 106 8.85 0.83 9.28
N PRO A 107 9.60 1.47 10.22
CA PRO A 107 10.72 2.35 9.91
C PRO A 107 11.94 1.56 9.41
N PHE A 108 12.06 1.35 8.12
CA PHE A 108 13.24 0.77 7.50
C PHE A 108 14.12 1.85 6.84
N LYS A 109 15.41 1.56 6.75
CA LYS A 109 16.40 2.46 6.15
C LYS A 109 16.17 2.62 4.66
N SER A 110 15.95 3.84 4.21
CA SER A 110 15.70 4.21 2.82
C SER A 110 16.03 5.68 2.58
N ASN A 111 15.96 6.14 1.34
CA ASN A 111 16.12 7.56 1.02
C ASN A 111 15.06 8.45 1.71
N LEU A 112 13.86 7.92 1.94
CA LEU A 112 12.80 8.63 2.68
C LEU A 112 13.00 8.60 4.20
N ASN A 113 13.73 7.63 4.71
CA ASN A 113 14.00 7.46 6.13
C ASN A 113 15.43 6.95 6.36
N PRO A 114 16.44 7.84 6.32
CA PRO A 114 17.85 7.46 6.51
C PRO A 114 18.16 6.84 7.88
N VAL A 115 17.35 7.16 8.90
CA VAL A 115 17.50 6.68 10.28
C VAL A 115 16.64 5.44 10.58
N GLY A 116 16.09 4.81 9.56
CA GLY A 116 15.30 3.58 9.71
C GLY A 116 16.06 2.47 10.44
N ILE A 117 15.35 1.74 11.30
CA ILE A 117 15.96 0.73 12.20
C ILE A 117 16.17 -0.60 11.45
N MET A 118 15.24 -0.98 10.57
CA MET A 118 15.33 -2.22 9.78
C MET A 118 16.11 -1.99 8.49
N SER A 119 16.85 -3.00 8.02
CA SER A 119 17.50 -2.92 6.70
C SER A 119 16.48 -3.18 5.58
N ALA A 120 16.64 -2.48 4.44
CA ALA A 120 15.77 -2.66 3.28
C ALA A 120 15.79 -4.11 2.75
N ASP A 121 16.96 -4.74 2.71
CA ASP A 121 17.13 -6.13 2.25
C ASP A 121 16.39 -7.12 3.15
N TRP A 122 16.46 -6.93 4.46
CA TRP A 122 15.74 -7.79 5.39
C TRP A 122 14.23 -7.63 5.22
N VAL A 123 13.73 -6.37 5.11
CA VAL A 123 12.31 -6.09 4.87
C VAL A 123 11.85 -6.74 3.56
N ALA A 124 12.61 -6.59 2.48
CA ALA A 124 12.29 -7.21 1.19
C ALA A 124 12.20 -8.75 1.29
N LYS A 125 13.15 -9.39 1.98
CA LYS A 125 13.12 -10.85 2.22
C LYS A 125 11.88 -11.28 2.99
N GLN A 126 11.47 -10.54 4.03
CA GLN A 126 10.24 -10.84 4.79
C GLN A 126 8.99 -10.68 3.92
N ILE A 127 8.90 -9.61 3.12
CA ILE A 127 7.79 -9.40 2.20
C ILE A 127 7.64 -10.59 1.24
N VAL A 128 8.73 -11.00 0.58
CA VAL A 128 8.71 -12.13 -0.37
C VAL A 128 8.34 -13.44 0.33
N LYS A 129 8.87 -13.68 1.54
CA LYS A 129 8.52 -14.87 2.34
C LYS A 129 7.03 -14.92 2.65
N LEU A 130 6.45 -13.81 3.12
CA LEU A 130 5.03 -13.73 3.48
C LEU A 130 4.12 -13.77 2.25
N ALA A 131 4.54 -13.16 1.13
CA ALA A 131 3.81 -13.24 -0.13
C ALA A 131 3.76 -14.69 -0.67
N LYS A 132 4.86 -15.45 -0.58
CA LYS A 132 4.89 -16.88 -0.93
C LYS A 132 3.98 -17.75 -0.03
N ALA A 133 3.71 -17.32 1.19
CA ALA A 133 2.74 -17.94 2.10
C ALA A 133 1.29 -17.43 1.88
N ASP A 134 1.04 -16.74 0.78
CA ASP A 134 -0.24 -16.11 0.39
C ASP A 134 -0.82 -15.13 1.42
N ILE A 135 0.01 -14.49 2.23
CA ILE A 135 -0.44 -13.43 3.15
C ILE A 135 -0.77 -12.18 2.34
N ARG A 136 -2.00 -11.72 2.41
CA ARG A 136 -2.48 -10.56 1.61
C ARG A 136 -2.26 -9.20 2.28
N THR A 137 -2.29 -9.13 3.61
CA THR A 137 -1.85 -7.95 4.38
C THR A 137 -0.56 -8.31 5.09
N ILE A 138 0.55 -7.86 4.51
CA ILE A 138 1.91 -8.17 4.95
C ILE A 138 2.37 -7.06 5.88
N ILE A 139 2.62 -7.39 7.15
CA ILE A 139 3.11 -6.46 8.16
C ILE A 139 4.57 -6.80 8.46
N VAL A 140 5.47 -5.83 8.22
CA VAL A 140 6.89 -5.94 8.52
C VAL A 140 7.32 -4.72 9.33
N THR A 141 7.34 -4.86 10.63
CA THR A 141 7.68 -3.78 11.58
C THR A 141 8.23 -4.35 12.88
N ILE A 142 8.92 -3.52 13.64
CA ILE A 142 9.33 -3.80 15.02
C ILE A 142 8.29 -3.38 16.05
N ASN A 143 7.25 -2.64 15.64
CA ASN A 143 6.21 -2.14 16.53
C ASN A 143 5.11 -3.21 16.73
N PRO A 144 4.98 -3.83 17.91
CA PRO A 144 4.00 -4.88 18.16
C PRO A 144 2.55 -4.38 18.07
N LEU A 145 2.28 -3.11 18.35
CA LEU A 145 0.93 -2.55 18.27
C LEU A 145 0.38 -2.57 16.85
N THR A 146 1.22 -2.47 15.85
CA THR A 146 0.84 -2.51 14.44
C THR A 146 0.17 -3.84 14.06
N PHE A 147 0.63 -4.97 14.66
CA PHE A 147 0.06 -6.29 14.40
C PHE A 147 -1.36 -6.47 14.95
N VAL A 148 -1.78 -5.61 15.85
CA VAL A 148 -3.14 -5.58 16.40
C VAL A 148 -3.97 -4.48 15.72
N ALA A 149 -3.44 -3.27 15.63
CA ALA A 149 -4.17 -2.10 15.15
C ALA A 149 -4.54 -2.21 13.65
N ILE A 150 -3.64 -2.69 12.81
CA ILE A 150 -3.91 -2.83 11.36
C ILE A 150 -5.01 -3.86 11.07
N PRO A 151 -4.98 -5.11 11.58
CA PRO A 151 -6.06 -6.05 11.34
C PRO A 151 -7.43 -5.54 11.81
N ILE A 152 -7.50 -4.90 12.98
CA ILE A 152 -8.74 -4.32 13.50
C ILE A 152 -9.24 -3.19 12.58
N LYS A 153 -8.36 -2.23 12.24
CA LYS A 153 -8.71 -1.14 11.32
C LYS A 153 -9.18 -1.68 9.97
N ASP A 154 -8.39 -2.56 9.35
CA ASP A 154 -8.71 -3.09 8.01
C ASP A 154 -10.02 -3.88 8.02
N PHE A 155 -10.30 -4.64 9.07
CA PHE A 155 -11.57 -5.36 9.22
C PHE A 155 -12.77 -4.39 9.33
N LEU A 156 -12.67 -3.37 10.19
CA LEU A 156 -13.76 -2.40 10.37
C LEU A 156 -14.01 -1.60 9.09
N VAL A 157 -12.95 -1.12 8.44
CA VAL A 157 -13.05 -0.37 7.18
C VAL A 157 -13.61 -1.26 6.06
N PHE A 158 -13.15 -2.52 5.95
CA PHE A 158 -13.66 -3.48 4.98
C PHE A 158 -15.16 -3.75 5.19
N MET A 159 -15.59 -4.00 6.42
CA MET A 159 -17.00 -4.24 6.74
C MET A 159 -17.87 -3.02 6.42
N TYR A 160 -17.40 -1.83 6.79
CA TYR A 160 -18.10 -0.58 6.49
C TYR A 160 -18.24 -0.39 4.97
N PHE A 161 -17.16 -0.52 4.20
CA PHE A 161 -17.22 -0.38 2.75
C PHE A 161 -18.11 -1.43 2.10
N LYS A 162 -18.03 -2.68 2.55
CA LYS A 162 -18.89 -3.75 2.02
C LYS A 162 -20.37 -3.49 2.22
N LEU A 163 -20.75 -2.83 3.32
CA LEU A 163 -22.15 -2.54 3.65
C LEU A 163 -22.67 -1.28 2.96
N PHE A 164 -21.82 -0.27 2.73
CA PHE A 164 -22.25 1.07 2.30
C PHE A 164 -21.75 1.47 0.91
N THR A 165 -21.12 0.56 0.16
CA THR A 165 -20.78 0.83 -1.25
C THR A 165 -21.44 -0.20 -2.16
N SER A 166 -21.77 0.24 -3.38
CA SER A 166 -22.25 -0.59 -4.49
C SER A 166 -21.28 -0.51 -5.67
N LYS A 167 -21.33 -1.50 -6.57
CA LYS A 167 -20.61 -1.44 -7.86
C LYS A 167 -21.30 -0.50 -8.82
#